data_b082b363c79b707fe25dc4b8a10e2b17
#
_entry.id   b082b363c79b707fe25dc4b8a10e2b17
#
_cell.length_a   1.000
_cell.length_b   1.000
_cell.length_c   1.000
_cell.angle_alpha   90.00
_cell.angle_beta   90.00
_cell.angle_gamma   90.00
#
_symmetry.space_group_name_H-M   'P 1'
#
loop_
_entity.id
_entity.type
_entity.pdbx_description
1 polymer ?
#
loop_
_entity_poly.entity_id
_entity_poly.type
_entity_poly.pdbx_seq_one_letter_code
_entity_poly.pdbx_strand_id
1 'polypeptide(L)'
;MIIDLDTLDPANLPAEVAVSAVSMAELATGPHATNDVDERARRQDRLQRAEAAFDPLPFDSDSARAYGRVYASVAAAGREARGARAVDLLIAATACAAGLPLSTRNGTNFEALEGLVDIVVV
;
A
#
# COMPACT_ATOMS: atom_id res chain seq x y z
N MET A 1 9.82 -1.48 6.90
CA MET A 1 8.84 -2.26 6.12
C MET A 1 7.61 -1.41 5.86
N ILE A 2 7.18 -1.34 4.62
CA ILE A 2 5.90 -0.72 4.28
C ILE A 2 4.80 -1.76 4.34
N ILE A 3 3.67 -1.42 4.96
CA ILE A 3 2.55 -2.35 5.12
C ILE A 3 1.34 -1.90 4.33
N ASP A 4 0.55 -2.89 3.92
CA ASP A 4 -0.76 -2.69 3.31
C ASP A 4 -1.80 -2.60 4.42
N LEU A 5 -2.35 -1.40 4.64
CA LEU A 5 -3.27 -1.13 5.75
C LEU A 5 -4.68 -1.66 5.54
N ASP A 6 -5.05 -2.04 4.32
CA ASP A 6 -6.41 -2.53 4.04
C ASP A 6 -6.74 -3.79 4.81
N THR A 7 -5.73 -4.55 5.20
CA THR A 7 -5.91 -5.89 5.72
C THR A 7 -5.41 -6.08 7.15
N LEU A 8 -4.78 -5.06 7.76
CA LEU A 8 -4.16 -5.18 9.08
C LEU A 8 -4.76 -4.17 10.07
N ASP A 9 -4.90 -4.61 11.32
CA ASP A 9 -5.31 -3.74 12.42
C ASP A 9 -4.10 -2.89 12.84
N PRO A 10 -4.19 -1.54 12.77
CA PRO A 10 -3.10 -0.67 13.19
C PRO A 10 -2.62 -0.89 14.63
N ALA A 11 -3.46 -1.43 15.49
CA ALA A 11 -3.12 -1.69 16.90
C ALA A 11 -2.14 -2.86 17.07
N ASN A 12 -2.00 -3.75 16.08
CA ASN A 12 -1.21 -4.98 16.16
C ASN A 12 0.03 -4.97 15.28
N LEU A 13 0.53 -3.78 14.91
CA LEU A 13 1.68 -3.66 14.01
C LEU A 13 3.00 -3.80 14.74
N PRO A 14 4.03 -4.37 14.06
CA PRO A 14 5.40 -4.35 14.58
C PRO A 14 5.92 -2.93 14.76
N ALA A 15 6.93 -2.77 15.65
CA ALA A 15 7.45 -1.45 15.99
C ALA A 15 8.12 -0.70 14.82
N GLU A 16 8.61 -1.42 13.81
CA GLU A 16 9.34 -0.83 12.68
C GLU A 16 8.56 -0.98 11.37
N VAL A 17 7.44 -0.28 11.26
CA VAL A 17 6.66 -0.26 10.03
C VAL A 17 6.50 1.16 9.53
N ALA A 18 6.43 1.28 8.22
CA ALA A 18 6.09 2.53 7.53
C ALA A 18 4.81 2.32 6.72
N VAL A 19 4.12 3.42 6.46
CA VAL A 19 2.89 3.45 5.66
C VAL A 19 3.10 4.42 4.52
N SER A 20 2.65 4.06 3.32
CA SER A 20 2.71 4.99 2.20
C SER A 20 1.57 6.00 2.25
N ALA A 21 1.80 7.20 1.71
CA ALA A 21 0.75 8.19 1.54
C ALA A 21 -0.39 7.67 0.65
N VAL A 22 -0.08 6.76 -0.28
CA VAL A 22 -1.08 6.11 -1.13
C VAL A 22 -2.02 5.24 -0.30
N SER A 23 -1.47 4.46 0.65
CA SER A 23 -2.30 3.66 1.58
C SER A 23 -3.19 4.54 2.44
N MET A 24 -2.68 5.67 2.91
CA MET A 24 -3.49 6.64 3.66
C MET A 24 -4.61 7.21 2.81
N ALA A 25 -4.37 7.47 1.53
CA ALA A 25 -5.40 7.93 0.61
C ALA A 25 -6.51 6.88 0.44
N GLU A 26 -6.15 5.61 0.34
CA GLU A 26 -7.14 4.52 0.30
C GLU A 26 -8.00 4.49 1.57
N LEU A 27 -7.37 4.59 2.74
CA LEU A 27 -8.11 4.63 4.01
C LEU A 27 -9.05 5.83 4.07
N ALA A 28 -8.63 6.98 3.54
CA ALA A 28 -9.44 8.19 3.54
C ALA A 28 -10.70 8.06 2.68
N THR A 29 -10.69 7.19 1.66
CA THR A 29 -11.89 6.93 0.86
C THR A 29 -12.89 6.03 1.57
N GLY A 30 -12.44 5.21 2.51
CA GLY A 30 -13.24 4.17 3.15
C GLY A 30 -14.56 4.65 3.73
N PRO A 31 -14.57 5.71 4.57
CA PRO A 31 -15.82 6.22 5.16
C PRO A 31 -16.84 6.68 4.11
N HIS A 32 -16.37 7.14 2.95
CA HIS A 32 -17.22 7.64 1.85
C HIS A 32 -17.70 6.54 0.90
N ALA A 33 -17.16 5.33 1.03
CA ALA A 33 -17.45 4.20 0.15
C ALA A 33 -18.55 3.29 0.69
N THR A 34 -19.19 3.63 1.79
CA THR A 34 -20.26 2.84 2.39
C THR A 34 -21.43 3.74 2.77
N ASN A 35 -22.65 3.19 2.68
CA ASN A 35 -23.88 3.82 3.14
C ASN A 35 -24.30 3.34 4.53
N ASP A 36 -23.62 2.33 5.07
CA ASP A 36 -23.89 1.81 6.41
C ASP A 36 -23.27 2.74 7.45
N VAL A 37 -24.08 3.26 8.35
CA VAL A 37 -23.65 4.23 9.39
C VAL A 37 -22.61 3.61 10.32
N ASP A 38 -22.81 2.36 10.75
CA ASP A 38 -21.89 1.68 11.66
C ASP A 38 -20.56 1.36 10.99
N GLU A 39 -20.60 0.92 9.72
CA GLU A 39 -19.39 0.66 8.95
C GLU A 39 -18.61 1.93 8.68
N ARG A 40 -19.31 3.04 8.39
CA ARG A 40 -18.66 4.34 8.21
C ARG A 40 -17.92 4.77 9.48
N ALA A 41 -18.53 4.58 10.63
CA ALA A 41 -17.90 4.90 11.92
C ALA A 41 -16.64 4.07 12.15
N ARG A 42 -16.68 2.77 11.84
CA ARG A 42 -15.50 1.89 11.96
C ARG A 42 -14.37 2.32 11.03
N ARG A 43 -14.69 2.67 9.80
CA ARG A 43 -13.69 3.13 8.81
C ARG A 43 -13.10 4.47 9.19
N GLN A 44 -13.91 5.37 9.74
CA GLN A 44 -13.44 6.67 10.22
C GLN A 44 -12.50 6.49 11.41
N ASP A 45 -12.83 5.60 12.33
CA ASP A 45 -11.99 5.29 13.49
C ASP A 45 -10.65 4.70 13.05
N ARG A 46 -10.65 3.78 12.09
CA ARG A 46 -9.42 3.21 11.53
C ARG A 46 -8.54 4.28 10.89
N LEU A 47 -9.14 5.17 10.11
CA LEU A 47 -8.42 6.28 9.48
C LEU A 47 -7.75 7.17 10.53
N GLN A 48 -8.48 7.56 11.56
CA GLN A 48 -7.97 8.43 12.61
C GLN A 48 -6.84 7.77 13.40
N ARG A 49 -6.94 6.48 13.69
CA ARG A 49 -5.88 5.73 14.36
C ARG A 49 -4.61 5.66 13.52
N ALA A 50 -4.75 5.43 12.21
CA ALA A 50 -3.61 5.40 11.31
C ALA A 50 -2.94 6.77 11.21
N GLU A 51 -3.71 7.84 11.11
CA GLU A 51 -3.19 9.21 11.06
C GLU A 51 -2.43 9.58 12.34
N ALA A 52 -2.90 9.09 13.49
CA ALA A 52 -2.25 9.33 14.77
C ALA A 52 -0.97 8.50 14.96
N ALA A 53 -0.90 7.31 14.36
CA ALA A 53 0.19 6.36 14.57
C ALA A 53 1.33 6.50 13.58
N PHE A 54 1.08 7.01 12.39
CA PHE A 54 2.05 7.01 11.29
C PHE A 54 2.28 8.39 10.69
N ASP A 55 3.54 8.62 10.28
CA ASP A 55 3.91 9.73 9.41
C ASP A 55 4.13 9.11 8.01
N PRO A 56 3.18 9.27 7.07
CA PRO A 56 3.22 8.53 5.83
C PRO A 56 4.39 8.93 4.94
N LEU A 57 4.98 7.93 4.27
CA LEU A 57 5.99 8.16 3.24
C LEU A 57 5.33 8.75 1.99
N PRO A 58 5.84 9.88 1.48
CA PRO A 58 5.24 10.51 0.31
C PRO A 58 5.52 9.71 -0.96
N PHE A 59 4.62 9.85 -1.93
CA PHE A 59 4.90 9.42 -3.30
C PHE A 59 5.62 10.58 -3.99
N ASP A 60 6.95 10.55 -3.96
CA ASP A 60 7.80 11.61 -4.47
C ASP A 60 8.35 11.31 -5.88
N SER A 61 9.30 12.11 -6.35
CA SER A 61 9.91 11.92 -7.66
C SER A 61 10.63 10.58 -7.80
N ASP A 62 11.27 10.11 -6.73
CA ASP A 62 11.93 8.79 -6.75
C ASP A 62 10.91 7.66 -6.83
N SER A 63 9.79 7.79 -6.15
CA SER A 63 8.67 6.86 -6.24
C SER A 63 8.08 6.84 -7.65
N ALA A 64 7.96 8.00 -8.29
CA ALA A 64 7.47 8.08 -9.67
C ALA A 64 8.41 7.36 -10.64
N ARG A 65 9.72 7.53 -10.49
CA ARG A 65 10.70 6.80 -11.29
C ARG A 65 10.66 5.30 -11.04
N ALA A 66 10.54 4.91 -9.78
CA ALA A 66 10.41 3.50 -9.40
C ALA A 66 9.13 2.88 -9.98
N TYR A 67 8.05 3.64 -10.08
CA TYR A 67 6.81 3.18 -10.70
C TYR A 67 7.02 2.74 -12.15
N GLY A 68 7.87 3.43 -12.89
CA GLY A 68 8.22 3.01 -14.26
C GLY A 68 8.81 1.61 -14.30
N ARG A 69 9.72 1.29 -13.37
CA ARG A 69 10.31 -0.06 -13.27
C ARG A 69 9.29 -1.10 -12.84
N VAL A 70 8.43 -0.74 -11.90
CA VAL A 70 7.34 -1.62 -11.42
C VAL A 70 6.38 -1.93 -12.57
N TYR A 71 5.96 -0.91 -13.31
CA TYR A 71 5.09 -1.07 -14.48
C TYR A 71 5.73 -2.00 -15.52
N ALA A 72 7.00 -1.77 -15.84
CA ALA A 72 7.72 -2.57 -16.83
C ALA A 72 7.79 -4.06 -16.41
N SER A 73 8.03 -4.35 -15.14
CA SER A 73 8.05 -5.73 -14.62
C SER A 73 6.70 -6.41 -14.73
N VAL A 74 5.62 -5.69 -14.42
CA VAL A 74 4.25 -6.23 -14.52
C VAL A 74 3.89 -6.50 -15.97
N ALA A 75 4.19 -5.57 -16.87
CA ALA A 75 3.94 -5.72 -18.30
C ALA A 75 4.75 -6.89 -18.90
N ALA A 76 6.02 -7.02 -18.51
CA ALA A 76 6.88 -8.12 -18.98
C ALA A 76 6.35 -9.49 -18.53
N ALA A 77 5.69 -9.55 -17.39
CA ALA A 77 5.06 -10.78 -16.88
C ALA A 77 3.70 -11.05 -17.52
N GLY A 78 3.25 -10.21 -18.46
CA GLY A 78 1.96 -10.36 -19.12
C GLY A 78 0.77 -10.02 -18.23
N ARG A 79 1.00 -9.25 -17.17
CA ARG A 79 -0.04 -8.86 -16.21
C ARG A 79 -0.53 -7.44 -16.47
N GLU A 80 -1.72 -7.15 -15.94
CA GLU A 80 -2.32 -5.83 -16.11
C GLU A 80 -1.91 -4.92 -14.95
N ALA A 81 -1.48 -3.68 -15.31
CA ALA A 81 -1.06 -2.66 -14.36
C ALA A 81 -2.14 -1.60 -14.10
N ARG A 82 -3.37 -1.83 -14.57
CA ARG A 82 -4.46 -0.85 -14.53
C ARG A 82 -5.57 -1.28 -13.55
N GLY A 83 -6.51 -0.37 -13.31
CA GLY A 83 -7.65 -0.61 -12.43
C GLY A 83 -7.23 -0.65 -10.97
N ALA A 84 -7.87 -1.52 -10.18
CA ALA A 84 -7.60 -1.66 -8.75
C ALA A 84 -6.14 -2.01 -8.45
N ARG A 85 -5.47 -2.71 -9.36
CA ARG A 85 -4.07 -3.08 -9.20
C ARG A 85 -3.13 -1.90 -9.29
N ALA A 86 -3.51 -0.82 -9.97
CA ALA A 86 -2.66 0.36 -10.10
C ALA A 86 -2.29 0.96 -8.75
N VAL A 87 -3.22 0.98 -7.81
CA VAL A 87 -2.97 1.50 -6.45
C VAL A 87 -1.94 0.64 -5.72
N ASP A 88 -2.06 -0.68 -5.79
CA ASP A 88 -1.08 -1.60 -5.19
C ASP A 88 0.32 -1.37 -5.77
N LEU A 89 0.40 -1.11 -7.07
CA LEU A 89 1.68 -0.84 -7.72
C LEU A 89 2.28 0.51 -7.31
N LEU A 90 1.46 1.51 -7.01
CA LEU A 90 1.93 2.78 -6.46
C LEU A 90 2.53 2.58 -5.06
N ILE A 91 1.92 1.75 -4.24
CA ILE A 91 2.45 1.40 -2.92
C ILE A 91 3.77 0.65 -3.06
N ALA A 92 3.84 -0.31 -3.98
CA ALA A 92 5.06 -1.06 -4.25
C ALA A 92 6.19 -0.15 -4.76
N ALA A 93 5.86 0.84 -5.59
CA ALA A 93 6.83 1.82 -6.08
C ALA A 93 7.41 2.67 -4.93
N THR A 94 6.58 3.05 -3.98
CA THR A 94 7.04 3.76 -2.77
C THR A 94 8.02 2.90 -1.98
N ALA A 95 7.72 1.62 -1.79
CA ALA A 95 8.62 0.68 -1.11
C ALA A 95 9.93 0.51 -1.86
N CYS A 96 9.87 0.36 -3.18
CA CYS A 96 11.04 0.23 -4.04
C CYS A 96 11.95 1.46 -3.94
N ALA A 97 11.39 2.65 -4.03
CA ALA A 97 12.14 3.89 -3.95
C ALA A 97 12.79 4.09 -2.58
N ALA A 98 12.13 3.65 -1.53
CA ALA A 98 12.65 3.75 -0.16
C ALA A 98 13.63 2.63 0.20
N GLY A 99 13.77 1.61 -0.64
CA GLY A 99 14.60 0.45 -0.33
C GLY A 99 14.05 -0.39 0.81
N LEU A 100 12.74 -0.42 0.99
CA LEU A 100 12.08 -1.11 2.09
C LEU A 100 11.26 -2.31 1.59
N PRO A 101 11.19 -3.39 2.37
CA PRO A 101 10.28 -4.49 2.07
C PRO A 101 8.82 -4.05 2.13
N LEU A 102 7.97 -4.71 1.35
CA LEU A 102 6.52 -4.53 1.39
C LEU A 102 5.88 -5.74 2.05
N SER A 103 5.11 -5.51 3.11
CA SER A 103 4.33 -6.54 3.78
C SER A 103 2.89 -6.52 3.27
N THR A 104 2.39 -7.65 2.84
CA THR A 104 1.04 -7.79 2.30
C THR A 104 0.46 -9.16 2.61
N ARG A 105 -0.86 -9.25 2.71
CA ARG A 105 -1.56 -10.54 2.77
C ARG A 105 -1.72 -11.17 1.39
N ASN A 106 -1.55 -10.40 0.34
CA ASN A 106 -1.88 -10.77 -1.03
C ASN A 106 -0.62 -10.84 -1.90
N GLY A 107 0.29 -11.75 -1.55
CA GLY A 107 1.56 -11.90 -2.25
C GLY A 107 1.44 -12.16 -3.74
N THR A 108 0.36 -12.84 -4.17
CA THR A 108 0.10 -13.14 -5.58
C THR A 108 0.04 -11.89 -6.45
N ASN A 109 -0.49 -10.79 -5.92
CA ASN A 109 -0.57 -9.53 -6.66
C ASN A 109 0.80 -8.90 -6.95
N PHE A 110 1.84 -9.36 -6.26
CA PHE A 110 3.18 -8.76 -6.32
C PHE A 110 4.25 -9.71 -6.87
N GLU A 111 3.86 -10.89 -7.36
CA GLU A 111 4.82 -11.90 -7.87
C GLU A 111 5.71 -11.35 -8.99
N ALA A 112 5.16 -10.49 -9.85
CA ALA A 112 5.89 -9.89 -10.96
C ALA A 112 7.00 -8.92 -10.51
N LEU A 113 7.06 -8.58 -9.22
CA LEU A 113 7.98 -7.59 -8.66
C LEU A 113 9.18 -8.23 -7.94
N GLU A 114 9.33 -9.55 -8.01
CA GLU A 114 10.51 -10.22 -7.46
C GLU A 114 11.79 -9.62 -8.04
N GLY A 115 12.73 -9.31 -7.16
CA GLY A 115 13.98 -8.67 -7.55
C GLY A 115 13.95 -7.14 -7.53
N LEU A 116 12.76 -6.51 -7.54
CA LEU A 116 12.61 -5.07 -7.37
C LEU A 116 12.24 -4.68 -5.94
N VAL A 117 11.35 -5.45 -5.34
CA VAL A 117 10.84 -5.20 -3.98
C VAL A 117 10.80 -6.54 -3.25
N ASP A 118 11.27 -6.57 -2.03
CA ASP A 118 11.12 -7.73 -1.17
C ASP A 118 9.66 -7.78 -0.68
N ILE A 119 8.97 -8.85 -1.04
CA ILE A 119 7.56 -9.05 -0.64
C ILE A 119 7.52 -10.01 0.54
N VAL A 120 6.94 -9.56 1.64
CA VAL A 120 6.72 -10.34 2.84
C VAL A 120 5.23 -10.63 2.95
N VAL A 121 4.85 -11.89 2.78
CA VAL A 121 3.45 -12.32 2.90
C VAL A 121 3.15 -12.64 4.36
N VAL A 122 2.09 -12.03 4.87
CA VAL A 122 1.69 -12.18 6.28
C VAL A 122 0.32 -12.84 6.44
#